data_7d08a91ef20a7bf98a3f3a21700b1c86
#
_entry.id   7d08a91ef20a7bf98a3f3a21700b1c86
#
_cell.length_a   1.000
_cell.length_b   1.000
_cell.length_c   1.000
_cell.angle_alpha   90.00
_cell.angle_beta   90.00
_cell.angle_gamma   90.00
#
_symmetry.space_group_name_H-M   'P 1'
#
loop_
_entity.id
_entity.type
_entity.pdbx_description
1 polymer ?
#
loop_
_entity_poly.entity_id
_entity_poly.type
_entity_poly.pdbx_seq_one_letter_code
_entity_poly.pdbx_strand_id
1 'polypeptide(L)'
;MIKLISTILILLNLTNFALAENSFFEDGKKNYNKKKYEEAKFLFQRSIVFNPKDSDSYLYLAKIYNFEDNKKEEQKNINTVLLLDPKNEEANYLLMQIELKKSNYSKVKELAENFSKICITLCEKKTLILESLKNLEPKNES
;
A
#
# COMPACT_ATOMS: atom_id res chain seq x y z
N MET A 1 6.74 47.32 -1.42
CA MET A 1 7.60 46.53 -0.50
C MET A 1 6.79 45.56 0.36
N ILE A 2 5.75 45.94 1.09
CA ILE A 2 4.98 45.07 1.96
C ILE A 2 4.36 43.86 1.23
N LYS A 3 3.80 44.04 0.03
CA LYS A 3 3.23 42.96 -0.80
C LYS A 3 4.28 41.90 -1.22
N LEU A 4 5.52 42.38 -1.54
CA LEU A 4 6.63 41.51 -1.94
C LEU A 4 7.12 40.63 -0.75
N ILE A 5 7.21 41.25 0.42
CA ILE A 5 7.60 40.54 1.67
C ILE A 5 6.55 39.51 2.04
N SER A 6 5.25 39.83 1.90
CA SER A 6 4.14 38.91 2.17
C SER A 6 4.16 37.68 1.25
N THR A 7 4.42 37.87 -0.06
CA THR A 7 4.52 36.76 -1.01
C THR A 7 5.73 35.87 -0.75
N ILE A 8 6.88 36.43 -0.38
CA ILE A 8 8.09 35.68 -0.02
C ILE A 8 7.84 34.82 1.25
N LEU A 9 7.15 35.40 2.24
CA LEU A 9 6.82 34.67 3.49
C LEU A 9 5.88 33.49 3.24
N ILE A 10 4.92 33.63 2.33
CA ILE A 10 4.01 32.53 1.93
C ILE A 10 4.78 31.44 1.19
N LEU A 11 5.67 31.78 0.27
CA LEU A 11 6.50 30.83 -0.48
C LEU A 11 7.43 30.03 0.45
N LEU A 12 8.03 30.66 1.46
CA LEU A 12 8.90 30.01 2.44
C LEU A 12 8.13 28.98 3.31
N ASN A 13 6.85 29.25 3.62
CA ASN A 13 6.03 28.30 4.38
C ASN A 13 5.64 27.06 3.54
N LEU A 14 5.41 27.23 2.23
CA LEU A 14 5.09 26.11 1.33
C LEU A 14 6.26 25.13 1.17
N THR A 15 7.50 25.63 1.11
CA THR A 15 8.68 24.77 1.00
C THR A 15 8.93 23.94 2.26
N ASN A 16 8.69 24.48 3.44
CA ASN A 16 8.84 23.75 4.70
C ASN A 16 7.81 22.62 4.85
N PHE A 17 6.61 22.77 4.29
CA PHE A 17 5.56 21.77 4.32
C PHE A 17 5.96 20.52 3.50
N ALA A 18 6.46 20.71 2.29
CA ALA A 18 6.89 19.62 1.41
C ALA A 18 8.11 18.84 1.95
N LEU A 19 9.04 19.53 2.63
CA LEU A 19 10.19 18.88 3.27
C LEU A 19 9.79 17.98 4.45
N ALA A 20 8.78 18.39 5.23
CA ALA A 20 8.29 17.61 6.36
C ALA A 20 7.59 16.31 5.93
N GLU A 21 6.85 16.33 4.82
CA GLU A 21 6.19 15.17 4.24
C GLU A 21 7.19 14.07 3.90
N ASN A 22 8.20 14.37 3.09
CA ASN A 22 9.22 13.39 2.69
C ASN A 22 9.99 12.83 3.89
N SER A 23 10.20 13.63 4.93
CA SER A 23 10.88 13.18 6.15
C SER A 23 10.08 12.10 6.87
N PHE A 24 8.77 12.26 7.07
CA PHE A 24 7.95 11.27 7.79
C PHE A 24 7.89 9.94 7.06
N PHE A 25 7.75 9.93 5.74
CA PHE A 25 7.74 8.71 4.95
C PHE A 25 9.08 7.96 5.03
N GLU A 26 10.20 8.65 4.79
CA GLU A 26 11.52 8.02 4.82
C GLU A 26 11.91 7.53 6.23
N ASP A 27 11.58 8.27 7.27
CA ASP A 27 11.78 7.82 8.65
C ASP A 27 10.86 6.64 8.99
N GLY A 28 9.64 6.61 8.47
CA GLY A 28 8.73 5.48 8.56
C GLY A 28 9.34 4.21 7.95
N LYS A 29 9.86 4.29 6.73
CA LYS A 29 10.57 3.18 6.06
C LYS A 29 11.77 2.68 6.86
N LYS A 30 12.57 3.61 7.39
CA LYS A 30 13.71 3.27 8.22
C LYS A 30 13.32 2.51 9.48
N ASN A 31 12.24 2.92 10.16
CA ASN A 31 11.73 2.23 11.33
C ASN A 31 11.09 0.88 10.95
N TYR A 32 10.36 0.80 9.86
CA TYR A 32 9.80 -0.44 9.33
C TYR A 32 10.90 -1.49 9.07
N ASN A 33 11.99 -1.08 8.42
CA ASN A 33 13.12 -1.97 8.13
C ASN A 33 13.83 -2.45 9.40
N LYS A 34 13.76 -1.67 10.47
CA LYS A 34 14.24 -2.06 11.82
C LYS A 34 13.22 -2.86 12.64
N LYS A 35 12.07 -3.23 12.03
CA LYS A 35 10.94 -3.91 12.67
C LYS A 35 10.31 -3.14 13.84
N LYS A 36 10.51 -1.83 13.88
CA LYS A 36 9.87 -0.91 14.84
C LYS A 36 8.51 -0.49 14.28
N TYR A 37 7.56 -1.43 14.30
CA TYR A 37 6.30 -1.27 13.56
C TYR A 37 5.39 -0.19 14.15
N GLU A 38 5.36 0.00 15.46
CA GLU A 38 4.55 1.04 16.10
C GLU A 38 5.04 2.45 15.72
N GLU A 39 6.36 2.68 15.78
CA GLU A 39 6.95 3.95 15.38
C GLU A 39 6.80 4.19 13.88
N ALA A 40 6.97 3.14 13.06
CA ALA A 40 6.77 3.22 11.62
C ALA A 40 5.30 3.57 11.29
N LYS A 41 4.34 2.92 11.94
CA LYS A 41 2.91 3.17 11.79
C LYS A 41 2.55 4.62 12.08
N PHE A 42 3.04 5.16 13.20
CA PHE A 42 2.85 6.57 13.55
C PHE A 42 3.40 7.51 12.45
N LEU A 43 4.59 7.23 11.93
CA LEU A 43 5.25 8.07 10.92
C LEU A 43 4.51 8.01 9.57
N PHE A 44 4.05 6.83 9.13
CA PHE A 44 3.22 6.72 7.92
C PHE A 44 1.88 7.42 8.07
N GLN A 45 1.24 7.34 9.24
CA GLN A 45 0.02 8.11 9.51
C GLN A 45 0.28 9.62 9.47
N ARG A 46 1.43 10.09 9.96
CA ARG A 46 1.84 11.49 9.83
C ARG A 46 2.08 11.87 8.38
N SER A 47 2.76 11.03 7.58
CA SER A 47 2.96 11.26 6.14
C SER A 47 1.61 11.46 5.43
N ILE A 48 0.63 10.63 5.69
CA ILE A 48 -0.73 10.71 5.12
C ILE A 48 -1.45 12.02 5.51
N VAL A 49 -1.24 12.54 6.72
CA VAL A 49 -1.82 13.83 7.12
C VAL A 49 -1.29 14.97 6.24
N PHE A 50 -0.02 14.93 5.85
CA PHE A 50 0.58 15.93 4.98
C PHE A 50 0.28 15.68 3.49
N ASN A 51 0.25 14.40 3.09
CA ASN A 51 -0.10 13.99 1.73
C ASN A 51 -1.11 12.83 1.73
N PRO A 52 -2.40 13.12 1.71
CA PRO A 52 -3.43 12.07 1.67
C PRO A 52 -3.42 11.20 0.41
N LYS A 53 -2.63 11.57 -0.62
CA LYS A 53 -2.47 10.82 -1.88
C LYS A 53 -1.18 9.99 -1.93
N ASP A 54 -0.42 9.93 -0.85
CA ASP A 54 0.77 9.09 -0.75
C ASP A 54 0.36 7.60 -0.64
N SER A 55 0.24 6.94 -1.79
CA SER A 55 -0.12 5.52 -1.88
C SER A 55 0.86 4.61 -1.13
N ASP A 56 2.14 4.98 -1.09
CA ASP A 56 3.17 4.17 -0.45
C ASP A 56 3.02 4.13 1.07
N SER A 57 2.66 5.24 1.70
CA SER A 57 2.36 5.23 3.14
C SER A 57 1.21 4.29 3.51
N TYR A 58 0.14 4.25 2.70
CA TYR A 58 -0.94 3.29 2.89
C TYR A 58 -0.47 1.84 2.66
N LEU A 59 0.40 1.62 1.68
CA LEU A 59 0.97 0.29 1.43
C LEU A 59 1.78 -0.22 2.62
N TYR A 60 2.63 0.62 3.20
CA TYR A 60 3.38 0.24 4.41
C TYR A 60 2.48 0.04 5.62
N LEU A 61 1.43 0.83 5.80
CA LEU A 61 0.42 0.59 6.83
C LEU A 61 -0.28 -0.77 6.64
N ALA A 62 -0.65 -1.12 5.41
CA ALA A 62 -1.24 -2.43 5.11
C ALA A 62 -0.31 -3.58 5.50
N LYS A 63 0.99 -3.47 5.19
CA LYS A 63 2.00 -4.47 5.58
C LYS A 63 2.14 -4.60 7.10
N ILE A 64 2.10 -3.48 7.82
CA ILE A 64 2.15 -3.49 9.30
C ILE A 64 0.90 -4.16 9.85
N TYR A 65 -0.29 -3.81 9.36
CA TYR A 65 -1.54 -4.43 9.79
C TYR A 65 -1.63 -5.92 9.44
N ASN A 66 -1.02 -6.35 8.33
CA ASN A 66 -0.87 -7.78 8.04
C ASN A 66 -0.04 -8.49 9.10
N PHE A 67 1.09 -7.88 9.51
CA PHE A 67 1.93 -8.41 10.59
C PHE A 67 1.20 -8.46 11.94
N GLU A 68 0.37 -7.47 12.24
CA GLU A 68 -0.47 -7.39 13.46
C GLU A 68 -1.71 -8.30 13.40
N ASP A 69 -1.93 -9.03 12.32
CA ASP A 69 -3.13 -9.83 12.03
C ASP A 69 -4.44 -9.00 12.04
N ASN A 70 -4.34 -7.70 11.82
CA ASN A 70 -5.49 -6.79 11.73
C ASN A 70 -6.05 -6.77 10.30
N LYS A 71 -6.81 -7.81 9.95
CA LYS A 71 -7.35 -8.02 8.59
C LYS A 71 -8.19 -6.87 8.07
N LYS A 72 -8.93 -6.19 8.94
CA LYS A 72 -9.81 -5.08 8.56
C LYS A 72 -8.99 -3.88 8.10
N GLU A 73 -8.01 -3.47 8.87
CA GLU A 73 -7.18 -2.31 8.51
C GLU A 73 -6.22 -2.65 7.37
N GLU A 74 -5.69 -3.89 7.29
CA GLU A 74 -4.94 -4.37 6.14
C GLU A 74 -5.73 -4.16 4.85
N GLN A 75 -6.93 -4.72 4.75
CA GLN A 75 -7.77 -4.62 3.56
C GLN A 75 -8.15 -3.19 3.22
N LYS A 76 -8.49 -2.37 4.21
CA LYS A 76 -8.84 -0.97 4.02
C LYS A 76 -7.68 -0.19 3.40
N ASN A 77 -6.47 -0.36 3.91
CA ASN A 77 -5.30 0.33 3.39
C ASN A 77 -4.94 -0.15 1.98
N ILE A 78 -5.00 -1.45 1.68
CA ILE A 78 -4.81 -1.98 0.32
C ILE A 78 -5.83 -1.39 -0.66
N ASN A 79 -7.10 -1.32 -0.28
CA ASN A 79 -8.12 -0.72 -1.13
C ASN A 79 -7.83 0.77 -1.40
N THR A 80 -7.31 1.49 -0.41
CA THR A 80 -6.89 2.88 -0.57
C THR A 80 -5.71 3.00 -1.54
N VAL A 81 -4.71 2.12 -1.43
CA VAL A 81 -3.60 2.08 -2.41
C VAL A 81 -4.14 1.90 -3.82
N LEU A 82 -5.01 0.91 -4.04
CA LEU A 82 -5.54 0.60 -5.37
C LEU A 82 -6.51 1.67 -5.91
N LEU A 83 -7.12 2.48 -5.04
CA LEU A 83 -7.88 3.65 -5.43
C LEU A 83 -6.96 4.78 -5.94
N LEU A 84 -5.81 4.98 -5.30
CA LEU A 84 -4.83 6.01 -5.64
C LEU A 84 -3.91 5.60 -6.79
N ASP A 85 -3.50 4.34 -6.81
CA ASP A 85 -2.65 3.71 -7.83
C ASP A 85 -3.18 2.32 -8.20
N PRO A 86 -4.10 2.21 -9.17
CA PRO A 86 -4.68 0.94 -9.60
C PRO A 86 -3.66 -0.05 -10.17
N LYS A 87 -2.48 0.42 -10.57
CA LYS A 87 -1.42 -0.40 -11.16
C LYS A 87 -0.34 -0.81 -10.14
N ASN A 88 -0.50 -0.48 -8.87
CA ASN A 88 0.43 -0.89 -7.84
C ASN A 88 0.52 -2.41 -7.75
N GLU A 89 1.62 -2.97 -8.22
CA GLU A 89 1.81 -4.43 -8.31
C GLU A 89 1.75 -5.11 -6.95
N GLU A 90 2.37 -4.51 -5.94
CA GLU A 90 2.42 -5.08 -4.60
C GLU A 90 1.04 -5.08 -3.94
N ALA A 91 0.28 -4.00 -4.06
CA ALA A 91 -1.08 -3.93 -3.53
C ALA A 91 -2.03 -4.92 -4.23
N ASN A 92 -1.93 -5.07 -5.55
CA ASN A 92 -2.70 -6.08 -6.29
C ASN A 92 -2.33 -7.50 -5.82
N TYR A 93 -1.05 -7.79 -5.61
CA TYR A 93 -0.61 -9.08 -5.10
C TYR A 93 -1.13 -9.35 -3.67
N LEU A 94 -1.05 -8.36 -2.77
CA LEU A 94 -1.57 -8.48 -1.40
C LEU A 94 -3.09 -8.68 -1.40
N LEU A 95 -3.83 -8.01 -2.30
CA LEU A 95 -5.27 -8.23 -2.45
C LEU A 95 -5.58 -9.67 -2.88
N MET A 96 -4.84 -10.23 -3.85
CA MET A 96 -5.01 -11.64 -4.23
C MET A 96 -4.78 -12.58 -3.04
N GLN A 97 -3.77 -12.31 -2.20
CA GLN A 97 -3.52 -13.11 -1.00
C GLN A 97 -4.68 -13.02 0.02
N ILE A 98 -5.24 -11.83 0.21
CA ILE A 98 -6.40 -11.62 1.09
C ILE A 98 -7.59 -12.41 0.59
N GLU A 99 -7.92 -12.31 -0.71
CA GLU A 99 -9.06 -13.02 -1.28
C GLU A 99 -8.86 -14.55 -1.28
N LEU A 100 -7.62 -15.01 -1.44
CA LEU A 100 -7.28 -16.44 -1.32
C LEU A 100 -7.52 -16.95 0.11
N LYS A 101 -7.10 -16.20 1.13
CA LYS A 101 -7.37 -16.52 2.55
C LYS A 101 -8.85 -16.56 2.88
N LYS A 102 -9.68 -15.79 2.17
CA LYS A 102 -11.14 -15.79 2.30
C LYS A 102 -11.82 -16.90 1.50
N SER A 103 -11.05 -17.74 0.80
CA SER A 103 -11.58 -18.77 -0.13
C SER A 103 -12.41 -18.17 -1.28
N ASN A 104 -12.18 -16.90 -1.64
CA ASN A 104 -12.84 -16.23 -2.74
C ASN A 104 -12.13 -16.51 -4.07
N TYR A 105 -12.11 -17.78 -4.46
CA TYR A 105 -11.29 -18.29 -5.56
C TYR A 105 -11.62 -17.65 -6.92
N SER A 106 -12.89 -17.37 -7.17
CA SER A 106 -13.31 -16.66 -8.41
C SER A 106 -12.67 -15.28 -8.49
N LYS A 107 -12.67 -14.53 -7.38
CA LYS A 107 -12.05 -13.20 -7.34
C LYS A 107 -10.54 -13.26 -7.48
N VAL A 108 -9.89 -14.28 -6.94
CA VAL A 108 -8.44 -14.48 -7.12
C VAL A 108 -8.10 -14.70 -8.60
N LYS A 109 -8.89 -15.48 -9.34
CA LYS A 109 -8.70 -15.70 -10.79
C LYS A 109 -8.82 -14.39 -11.57
N GLU A 110 -9.89 -13.63 -11.32
CA GLU A 110 -10.10 -12.30 -11.93
C GLU A 110 -8.93 -11.35 -11.68
N LEU A 111 -8.50 -11.25 -10.41
CA LEU A 111 -7.37 -10.39 -10.02
C LEU A 111 -6.06 -10.84 -10.68
N ALA A 112 -5.80 -12.15 -10.78
CA ALA A 112 -4.61 -12.69 -11.42
C ALA A 112 -4.57 -12.40 -12.94
N GLU A 113 -5.71 -12.41 -13.62
CA GLU A 113 -5.81 -12.00 -15.03
C GLU A 113 -5.52 -10.51 -15.19
N ASN A 114 -6.08 -9.66 -14.33
CA ASN A 114 -5.83 -8.22 -14.36
C ASN A 114 -4.37 -7.90 -14.01
N PHE A 115 -3.80 -8.60 -13.03
CA PHE A 115 -2.41 -8.46 -12.64
C PHE A 115 -1.45 -8.73 -13.82
N SER A 116 -1.78 -9.69 -14.69
CA SER A 116 -0.98 -9.99 -15.90
C SER A 116 -0.85 -8.82 -16.87
N LYS A 117 -1.81 -7.89 -16.83
CA LYS A 117 -1.83 -6.72 -17.73
C LYS A 117 -1.06 -5.53 -17.19
N ILE A 118 -0.78 -5.53 -15.89
CA ILE A 118 -0.15 -4.41 -15.19
C ILE A 118 1.23 -4.73 -14.66
N CYS A 119 1.55 -6.01 -14.40
CA CYS A 119 2.81 -6.39 -13.78
C CYS A 119 4.01 -6.14 -14.69
N ILE A 120 5.10 -5.66 -14.09
CA ILE A 120 6.41 -5.41 -14.72
C ILE A 120 7.50 -6.17 -13.93
N THR A 121 7.48 -6.04 -12.60
CA THR A 121 8.53 -6.56 -11.71
C THR A 121 8.10 -7.79 -10.91
N LEU A 122 6.81 -7.89 -10.57
CA LEU A 122 6.26 -8.93 -9.71
C LEU A 122 5.45 -10.01 -10.46
N CYS A 123 5.63 -10.14 -11.78
CA CYS A 123 4.82 -11.05 -12.60
C CYS A 123 4.89 -12.52 -12.14
N GLU A 124 6.00 -12.95 -11.58
CA GLU A 124 6.16 -14.30 -10.98
C GLU A 124 5.19 -14.56 -9.82
N LYS A 125 4.77 -13.52 -9.10
CA LYS A 125 3.83 -13.63 -7.97
C LYS A 125 2.47 -14.18 -8.39
N LYS A 126 2.05 -13.95 -9.63
CA LYS A 126 0.84 -14.55 -10.21
C LYS A 126 0.92 -16.07 -10.20
N THR A 127 2.04 -16.63 -10.65
CA THR A 127 2.23 -18.09 -10.70
C THR A 127 2.10 -18.70 -9.31
N LEU A 128 2.75 -18.09 -8.31
CA LEU A 128 2.67 -18.55 -6.91
C LEU A 128 1.24 -18.52 -6.36
N ILE A 129 0.46 -17.49 -6.68
CA ILE A 129 -0.94 -17.39 -6.26
C ILE A 129 -1.80 -18.45 -6.96
N LEU A 130 -1.61 -18.69 -8.25
CA LEU A 130 -2.38 -19.68 -9.01
C LEU A 130 -2.05 -21.11 -8.57
N GLU A 131 -0.81 -21.40 -8.22
CA GLU A 131 -0.41 -22.68 -7.62
C GLU A 131 -1.08 -22.88 -6.25
N SER A 132 -1.07 -21.87 -5.40
CA SER A 132 -1.75 -21.89 -4.10
C SER A 132 -3.27 -22.10 -4.27
N LEU A 133 -3.88 -21.40 -5.24
CA LEU A 133 -5.28 -21.55 -5.57
C LEU A 133 -5.62 -22.99 -5.99
N LYS A 134 -4.81 -23.58 -6.89
CA LYS A 134 -5.00 -24.96 -7.36
C LYS A 134 -4.97 -26.00 -6.20
N ASN A 135 -4.19 -25.70 -5.17
CA ASN A 135 -4.05 -26.59 -4.00
C ASN A 135 -5.21 -26.43 -3.00
N LEU A 136 -5.87 -25.27 -2.98
CA LEU A 136 -6.91 -24.94 -2.00
C LEU A 136 -8.33 -25.04 -2.57
N GLU A 137 -8.49 -24.87 -3.88
CA GLU A 137 -9.80 -24.95 -4.52
C GLU A 137 -10.30 -26.40 -4.49
N PRO A 138 -11.52 -26.66 -3.98
CA PRO A 138 -12.10 -28.00 -3.98
C PRO A 138 -12.14 -28.55 -5.40
N LYS A 139 -11.60 -29.74 -5.63
CA LYS A 139 -11.78 -30.45 -6.89
C LYS A 139 -13.24 -30.87 -6.96
N ASN A 140 -14.00 -30.32 -7.91
CA ASN A 140 -15.31 -30.88 -8.23
C ASN A 140 -15.06 -32.30 -8.74
N GLU A 141 -15.25 -33.31 -7.89
CA GLU A 141 -15.39 -34.69 -8.33
C GLU A 141 -16.73 -34.76 -9.08
N SER A 142 -16.64 -34.78 -10.40
CA SER A 142 -17.75 -35.06 -11.31
C SER A 142 -17.89 -36.57 -11.51
#